data_95543b9895810d02a11effd2dbcc0f04
#
_entry.id   95543b9895810d02a11effd2dbcc0f04
#
_cell.length_a   1.000
_cell.length_b   1.000
_cell.length_c   1.000
_cell.angle_alpha   90.00
_cell.angle_beta   90.00
_cell.angle_gamma   90.00
#
_symmetry.space_group_name_H-M   'P 1'
#
loop_
_entity.id
_entity.type
_entity.pdbx_description
1 polymer ?
#
loop_
_entity_poly.entity_id
_entity_poly.type
_entity_poly.pdbx_seq_one_letter_code
_entity_poly.pdbx_strand_id
1 'polypeptide(L)'
;MMRKSFKHLFFIAAAGLLASCSIENDIRFPEIHADITAFEVEGQVSSKIDIKTNSVSVVLGEDVKMSDLIIKNLKYTDKAKCSDVNFARGKKIDLSSPYQVTLSTFKSYIWTISATQPIERYFRCKGQQGEASIHVDTRRISVKVNVNKNSAIDSRSSLEITEAKLGIKGSEIVSTTDSQGNVTAISGFPVVLDCFYERTFTVREPDGTTTDWKMIALPTE
;
A
#
# COMPACT_ATOMS: atom_id res chain seq x y z
N MET A 1 48.10 -68.58 54.82
CA MET A 1 47.30 -68.75 53.64
C MET A 1 46.16 -67.72 53.59
N MET A 2 46.44 -66.46 53.36
CA MET A 2 45.45 -65.36 53.26
C MET A 2 46.02 -64.24 52.39
N ARG A 3 45.75 -64.31 51.14
CA ARG A 3 46.10 -63.26 50.16
C ARG A 3 45.14 -63.36 48.96
N LYS A 4 43.86 -62.93 49.14
CA LYS A 4 42.96 -62.73 47.97
C LYS A 4 41.70 -61.92 48.34
N SER A 5 41.80 -60.75 48.92
CA SER A 5 40.62 -59.98 49.20
C SER A 5 40.82 -58.46 49.14
N PHE A 6 41.86 -57.95 48.46
CA PHE A 6 42.16 -56.54 48.41
C PHE A 6 42.06 -55.91 47.03
N LYS A 7 41.72 -56.70 46.02
CA LYS A 7 41.65 -56.18 44.60
C LYS A 7 40.29 -55.73 44.14
N HIS A 8 39.22 -55.99 44.92
CA HIS A 8 37.85 -55.56 44.45
C HIS A 8 37.36 -54.28 45.11
N LEU A 9 38.07 -53.77 46.16
CA LEU A 9 37.62 -52.55 46.79
C LEU A 9 38.11 -51.27 46.12
N PHE A 10 39.07 -51.37 45.18
CA PHE A 10 39.60 -50.19 44.47
C PHE A 10 38.86 -49.88 43.17
N PHE A 11 38.04 -50.83 42.67
CA PHE A 11 37.32 -50.62 41.40
C PHE A 11 35.96 -49.94 41.58
N ILE A 12 35.41 -49.89 42.80
CA ILE A 12 34.10 -49.25 43.10
C ILE A 12 34.30 -47.77 43.39
N ALA A 13 35.46 -47.34 43.86
CA ALA A 13 35.73 -45.93 44.15
C ALA A 13 36.02 -45.06 42.89
N ALA A 14 36.39 -45.71 41.77
CA ALA A 14 36.70 -44.98 40.51
C ALA A 14 35.51 -44.77 39.60
N ALA A 15 34.38 -45.45 39.85
CA ALA A 15 33.14 -45.29 39.03
C ALA A 15 32.22 -44.16 39.51
N GLY A 16 32.51 -43.56 40.67
CA GLY A 16 31.68 -42.50 41.29
C GLY A 16 32.04 -41.06 40.87
N LEU A 17 33.13 -40.83 40.10
CA LEU A 17 33.63 -39.50 39.83
C LEU A 17 33.39 -39.03 38.39
N LEU A 18 32.60 -39.74 37.59
CA LEU A 18 32.21 -39.33 36.22
C LEU A 18 30.74 -38.90 36.08
N ALA A 19 30.04 -38.72 37.21
CA ALA A 19 28.81 -37.93 37.17
C ALA A 19 29.21 -36.44 37.16
N SER A 20 29.93 -36.02 36.13
CA SER A 20 30.01 -34.62 35.75
C SER A 20 28.57 -34.21 35.42
N CYS A 21 27.92 -33.53 36.34
CA CYS A 21 26.76 -32.73 36.02
C CYS A 21 27.14 -31.86 34.84
N SER A 22 26.71 -32.22 33.67
CA SER A 22 26.50 -31.23 32.59
C SER A 22 25.42 -30.29 33.14
N ILE A 23 25.84 -29.24 33.83
CA ILE A 23 24.96 -28.09 34.05
C ILE A 23 24.73 -27.60 32.62
N GLU A 24 23.66 -28.09 31.98
CA GLU A 24 23.08 -27.39 30.85
C GLU A 24 22.69 -26.03 31.42
N ASN A 25 23.57 -25.04 31.18
CA ASN A 25 23.25 -23.65 31.35
C ASN A 25 22.19 -23.32 30.28
N ASP A 26 20.96 -23.77 30.49
CA ASP A 26 19.78 -23.34 29.75
C ASP A 26 19.41 -21.92 30.20
N ILE A 27 20.42 -21.02 30.18
CA ILE A 27 20.18 -19.59 30.34
C ILE A 27 19.60 -19.15 29.00
N ARG A 28 18.29 -19.32 28.88
CA ARG A 28 17.54 -18.67 27.79
C ARG A 28 17.57 -17.18 28.10
N PHE A 29 18.54 -16.50 27.51
CA PHE A 29 18.47 -15.04 27.45
C PHE A 29 17.18 -14.68 26.73
N PRO A 30 16.34 -13.80 27.30
CA PRO A 30 15.15 -13.34 26.60
C PRO A 30 15.57 -12.78 25.24
N GLU A 31 15.06 -13.36 24.16
CA GLU A 31 15.28 -12.83 22.81
C GLU A 31 14.66 -11.42 22.76
N ILE A 32 15.51 -10.41 22.80
CA ILE A 32 15.07 -9.02 22.58
C ILE A 32 14.92 -8.86 21.08
N HIS A 33 13.68 -8.88 20.63
CA HIS A 33 13.33 -8.64 19.23
C HIS A 33 13.60 -7.17 18.87
N ALA A 34 14.13 -6.90 17.67
CA ALA A 34 14.38 -5.54 17.21
C ALA A 34 13.15 -5.06 16.42
N ASP A 35 12.22 -4.42 17.14
CA ASP A 35 10.93 -3.98 16.58
C ASP A 35 10.93 -2.50 16.27
N ILE A 36 10.21 -2.11 15.18
CA ILE A 36 9.74 -0.75 14.98
C ILE A 36 8.53 -0.55 15.91
N THR A 37 8.63 0.39 16.84
CA THR A 37 7.58 0.70 17.82
C THR A 37 6.78 1.95 17.49
N ALA A 38 7.32 2.84 16.64
CA ALA A 38 6.61 3.96 16.06
C ALA A 38 7.19 4.30 14.70
N PHE A 39 6.32 4.60 13.74
CA PHE A 39 6.70 5.07 12.41
C PHE A 39 5.65 6.04 11.89
N GLU A 40 6.09 7.21 11.45
CA GLU A 40 5.24 8.24 10.88
C GLU A 40 6.01 9.01 9.80
N VAL A 41 5.38 9.23 8.68
CA VAL A 41 5.91 10.06 7.58
C VAL A 41 5.00 11.25 7.31
N GLU A 42 5.54 12.23 6.60
CA GLU A 42 4.78 13.40 6.17
C GLU A 42 3.63 12.99 5.24
N GLY A 43 2.45 13.61 5.43
CA GLY A 43 1.26 13.30 4.62
C GLY A 43 0.61 11.94 4.92
N GLN A 44 1.01 11.28 6.00
CA GLN A 44 0.40 10.04 6.46
C GLN A 44 -1.01 10.28 7.00
N VAL A 45 -1.95 9.45 6.57
CA VAL A 45 -3.32 9.39 7.10
C VAL A 45 -3.41 8.37 8.23
N SER A 46 -2.80 7.22 8.03
CA SER A 46 -2.72 6.17 9.06
C SER A 46 -1.52 5.25 8.84
N SER A 47 -1.13 4.51 9.87
CA SER A 47 -0.15 3.43 9.75
C SER A 47 -0.51 2.26 10.64
N LYS A 48 -0.04 1.09 10.26
CA LYS A 48 -0.13 -0.14 11.04
C LYS A 48 1.24 -0.78 11.09
N ILE A 49 1.71 -1.05 12.32
CA ILE A 49 2.94 -1.80 12.57
C ILE A 49 2.53 -3.23 12.94
N ASP A 50 3.10 -4.20 12.25
CA ASP A 50 2.91 -5.63 12.54
C ASP A 50 4.26 -6.26 12.90
N ILE A 51 4.45 -6.51 14.19
CA ILE A 51 5.67 -7.10 14.73
C ILE A 51 5.81 -8.59 14.38
N LYS A 52 4.72 -9.28 14.03
CA LYS A 52 4.77 -10.70 13.65
C LYS A 52 5.36 -10.91 12.27
N THR A 53 5.08 -9.98 11.38
CA THR A 53 5.54 -10.02 9.99
C THR A 53 6.69 -9.05 9.72
N ASN A 54 7.16 -8.32 10.74
CA ASN A 54 8.16 -7.26 10.62
C ASN A 54 7.80 -6.27 9.51
N SER A 55 6.59 -5.75 9.55
CA SER A 55 6.11 -4.86 8.50
C SER A 55 5.45 -3.60 9.05
N VAL A 56 5.57 -2.52 8.28
CA VAL A 56 4.84 -1.28 8.48
C VAL A 56 4.06 -0.97 7.21
N SER A 57 2.74 -0.84 7.35
CA SER A 57 1.87 -0.41 6.26
C SER A 57 1.42 1.02 6.52
N VAL A 58 1.66 1.90 5.58
CA VAL A 58 1.33 3.34 5.65
C VAL A 58 0.24 3.66 4.64
N VAL A 59 -0.77 4.42 5.05
CA VAL A 59 -1.75 5.01 4.14
C VAL A 59 -1.44 6.49 4.02
N LEU A 60 -1.23 6.96 2.80
CA LEU A 60 -0.88 8.35 2.48
C LEU A 60 -2.10 9.11 1.92
N GLY A 61 -2.09 10.44 2.07
CA GLY A 61 -3.04 11.31 1.40
C GLY A 61 -2.85 11.32 -0.12
N GLU A 62 -3.91 11.65 -0.86
CA GLU A 62 -3.90 11.65 -2.33
C GLU A 62 -2.91 12.63 -2.98
N ASP A 63 -2.54 13.68 -2.26
CA ASP A 63 -1.67 14.77 -2.72
C ASP A 63 -0.21 14.61 -2.31
N VAL A 64 0.14 13.46 -1.74
CA VAL A 64 1.47 13.19 -1.19
C VAL A 64 2.36 12.52 -2.23
N LYS A 65 3.56 13.03 -2.42
CA LYS A 65 4.55 12.41 -3.32
C LYS A 65 5.27 11.27 -2.61
N MET A 66 4.96 10.03 -2.99
CA MET A 66 5.50 8.82 -2.34
C MET A 66 7.03 8.69 -2.42
N SER A 67 7.66 9.29 -3.42
CA SER A 67 9.12 9.23 -3.62
C SER A 67 9.91 10.24 -2.78
N ASP A 68 9.26 11.14 -2.03
CA ASP A 68 9.93 12.24 -1.32
C ASP A 68 9.29 12.51 0.05
N LEU A 69 9.13 11.46 0.84
CA LEU A 69 8.51 11.54 2.17
C LEU A 69 9.55 11.85 3.25
N ILE A 70 9.19 12.70 4.21
CA ILE A 70 10.03 12.98 5.39
C ILE A 70 9.56 12.11 6.55
N ILE A 71 10.48 11.37 7.18
CA ILE A 71 10.21 10.61 8.40
C ILE A 71 10.00 11.59 9.56
N LYS A 72 8.77 11.70 10.07
CA LYS A 72 8.41 12.61 11.18
C LYS A 72 8.67 11.97 12.53
N ASN A 73 8.38 10.69 12.66
CA ASN A 73 8.59 9.92 13.88
C ASN A 73 9.11 8.53 13.56
N LEU A 74 10.11 8.11 14.30
CA LEU A 74 10.69 6.76 14.21
C LEU A 74 11.19 6.36 15.59
N LYS A 75 10.68 5.23 16.07
CA LYS A 75 11.18 4.59 17.29
C LYS A 75 11.29 3.08 17.05
N TYR A 76 12.28 2.49 17.62
CA TYR A 76 12.46 1.03 17.63
C TYR A 76 12.95 0.58 19.01
N THR A 77 12.99 -0.73 19.23
CA THR A 77 13.43 -1.36 20.48
C THR A 77 14.71 -0.72 20.97
N ASP A 78 14.76 -0.43 22.27
CA ASP A 78 15.93 0.16 22.91
C ASP A 78 17.19 -0.68 22.63
N LYS A 79 18.31 0.01 22.34
CA LYS A 79 19.60 -0.59 21.95
C LYS A 79 19.61 -1.34 20.61
N ALA A 80 18.49 -1.38 19.86
CA ALA A 80 18.54 -1.90 18.49
C ALA A 80 19.37 -0.96 17.60
N LYS A 81 20.12 -1.56 16.67
CA LYS A 81 20.91 -0.84 15.66
C LYS A 81 20.20 -0.94 14.33
N CYS A 82 20.13 0.16 13.61
CA CYS A 82 19.62 0.22 12.24
C CYS A 82 20.78 0.13 11.26
N SER A 83 20.65 -0.70 10.22
CA SER A 83 21.69 -0.83 9.17
C SER A 83 21.76 0.37 8.25
N ASP A 84 20.67 1.14 8.12
CA ASP A 84 20.58 2.28 7.23
C ASP A 84 20.58 3.60 8.02
N VAL A 85 21.61 4.40 7.83
CA VAL A 85 21.76 5.71 8.45
C VAL A 85 20.76 6.76 7.94
N ASN A 86 20.15 6.51 6.77
CA ASN A 86 19.12 7.37 6.19
C ASN A 86 17.73 7.03 6.72
N PHE A 87 17.55 5.85 7.34
CA PHE A 87 16.31 5.50 8.02
C PHE A 87 16.27 6.14 9.41
N ALA A 88 16.10 7.45 9.44
CA ALA A 88 16.12 8.24 10.66
C ALA A 88 15.12 9.41 10.57
N ARG A 89 14.68 9.90 11.74
CA ARG A 89 13.81 11.06 11.84
C ARG A 89 14.41 12.27 11.11
N GLY A 90 13.59 12.97 10.33
CA GLY A 90 13.98 14.13 9.52
C GLY A 90 14.66 13.79 8.20
N LYS A 91 14.89 12.51 7.91
CA LYS A 91 15.43 12.06 6.62
C LYS A 91 14.31 11.75 5.63
N LYS A 92 14.66 11.80 4.34
CA LYS A 92 13.77 11.45 3.24
C LYS A 92 13.75 9.95 3.01
N ILE A 93 12.58 9.43 2.66
CA ILE A 93 12.37 8.03 2.29
C ILE A 93 11.47 7.97 1.04
N ASP A 94 11.79 7.05 0.13
CA ASP A 94 10.97 6.72 -1.03
C ASP A 94 10.15 5.46 -0.73
N LEU A 95 8.83 5.60 -0.71
CA LEU A 95 7.86 4.52 -0.52
C LEU A 95 7.02 4.24 -1.78
N SER A 96 7.47 4.69 -2.95
CA SER A 96 6.85 4.30 -4.25
C SER A 96 6.98 2.80 -4.53
N SER A 97 7.92 2.16 -3.86
CA SER A 97 8.07 0.70 -3.75
C SER A 97 8.35 0.30 -2.30
N PRO A 98 8.14 -0.97 -1.91
CA PRO A 98 8.44 -1.43 -0.55
C PRO A 98 9.90 -1.18 -0.17
N TYR A 99 10.11 -0.48 0.94
CA TYR A 99 11.43 -0.17 1.48
C TYR A 99 11.82 -1.21 2.54
N GLN A 100 13.05 -1.73 2.47
CA GLN A 100 13.55 -2.70 3.41
C GLN A 100 14.67 -2.13 4.26
N VAL A 101 14.62 -2.40 5.56
CA VAL A 101 15.65 -2.00 6.52
C VAL A 101 15.91 -3.14 7.50
N THR A 102 17.18 -3.31 7.90
CA THR A 102 17.56 -4.30 8.90
C THR A 102 17.74 -3.64 10.26
N LEU A 103 16.98 -4.10 11.24
CA LEU A 103 17.20 -3.78 12.65
C LEU A 103 17.86 -4.96 13.35
N SER A 104 18.81 -4.71 14.23
CA SER A 104 19.53 -5.76 14.96
C SER A 104 19.71 -5.42 16.42
N THR A 105 19.52 -6.44 17.25
CA THR A 105 19.97 -6.53 18.65
C THR A 105 21.04 -7.61 18.71
N PHE A 106 20.71 -8.80 19.23
CA PHE A 106 21.55 -10.01 19.13
C PHE A 106 21.35 -10.74 17.80
N LYS A 107 20.15 -10.63 17.22
CA LYS A 107 19.78 -11.14 15.90
C LYS A 107 19.37 -9.98 14.99
N SER A 108 19.41 -10.24 13.68
CA SER A 108 18.98 -9.29 12.67
C SER A 108 17.58 -9.61 12.18
N TYR A 109 16.75 -8.58 12.03
CA TYR A 109 15.37 -8.63 11.58
C TYR A 109 15.19 -7.68 10.41
N ILE A 110 14.70 -8.20 9.29
CA ILE A 110 14.40 -7.38 8.11
C ILE A 110 12.97 -6.87 8.26
N TRP A 111 12.83 -5.56 8.26
CA TRP A 111 11.56 -4.86 8.27
C TRP A 111 11.22 -4.35 6.88
N THR A 112 9.97 -4.52 6.46
CA THR A 112 9.45 -4.01 5.20
C THR A 112 8.45 -2.89 5.47
N ILE A 113 8.71 -1.72 4.94
CA ILE A 113 7.82 -0.57 5.00
C ILE A 113 7.15 -0.41 3.63
N SER A 114 5.83 -0.41 3.59
CA SER A 114 5.05 -0.21 2.36
C SER A 114 4.05 0.92 2.54
N ALA A 115 3.80 1.65 1.46
CA ALA A 115 2.79 2.68 1.44
C ALA A 115 1.71 2.39 0.40
N THR A 116 0.49 2.83 0.70
CA THR A 116 -0.64 2.85 -0.22
C THR A 116 -1.21 4.26 -0.27
N GLN A 117 -1.69 4.66 -1.43
CA GLN A 117 -2.31 5.96 -1.66
C GLN A 117 -3.68 5.72 -2.30
N PRO A 118 -4.74 5.55 -1.51
CA PRO A 118 -6.08 5.37 -2.05
C PRO A 118 -6.55 6.67 -2.69
N ILE A 119 -6.84 6.63 -3.98
CA ILE A 119 -7.36 7.74 -4.74
C ILE A 119 -8.85 7.54 -4.90
N GLU A 120 -9.64 8.47 -4.37
CA GLU A 120 -11.07 8.47 -4.61
C GLU A 120 -11.34 8.87 -6.06
N ARG A 121 -12.04 7.99 -6.80
CA ARG A 121 -12.46 8.24 -8.17
C ARG A 121 -13.94 8.06 -8.30
N TYR A 122 -14.57 8.95 -9.05
CA TYR A 122 -15.98 8.87 -9.36
C TYR A 122 -16.28 9.45 -10.75
N PHE A 123 -17.39 9.00 -11.32
CA PHE A 123 -17.95 9.51 -12.54
C PHE A 123 -19.47 9.47 -12.41
N ARG A 124 -20.12 10.62 -12.52
CA ARG A 124 -21.56 10.76 -12.30
C ARG A 124 -22.22 11.45 -13.47
N CYS A 125 -23.38 10.94 -13.87
CA CYS A 125 -24.19 11.52 -14.93
C CYS A 125 -25.69 11.45 -14.60
N LYS A 126 -26.45 12.27 -15.27
CA LYS A 126 -27.91 12.29 -15.11
C LYS A 126 -28.53 10.99 -15.63
N GLY A 127 -29.46 10.44 -14.84
CA GLY A 127 -30.09 9.15 -15.17
C GLY A 127 -29.21 7.92 -14.94
N GLN A 128 -28.08 8.09 -14.24
CA GLN A 128 -27.20 6.97 -13.86
C GLN A 128 -27.89 6.02 -12.88
N GLN A 129 -27.70 4.73 -13.11
CA GLN A 129 -28.16 3.65 -12.24
C GLN A 129 -26.98 3.03 -11.47
N GLY A 130 -26.93 3.29 -10.16
CA GLY A 130 -25.82 2.89 -9.31
C GLY A 130 -24.54 3.69 -9.54
N GLU A 131 -23.44 3.22 -9.00
CA GLU A 131 -22.14 3.87 -9.17
C GLU A 131 -21.46 3.45 -10.48
N ALA A 132 -20.58 4.31 -11.01
CA ALA A 132 -19.75 3.98 -12.14
C ALA A 132 -18.74 2.89 -11.78
N SER A 133 -18.55 1.93 -12.67
CA SER A 133 -17.46 0.98 -12.53
C SER A 133 -16.19 1.57 -13.14
N ILE A 134 -15.15 1.76 -12.30
CA ILE A 134 -13.89 2.39 -12.68
C ILE A 134 -12.76 1.37 -12.54
N HIS A 135 -12.18 0.98 -13.67
CA HIS A 135 -11.06 0.05 -13.76
C HIS A 135 -9.77 0.83 -13.97
N VAL A 136 -9.00 0.98 -12.90
CA VAL A 136 -7.78 1.82 -12.89
C VAL A 136 -6.69 1.26 -13.81
N ASP A 137 -6.46 -0.04 -13.77
CA ASP A 137 -5.39 -0.69 -14.55
C ASP A 137 -5.56 -0.53 -16.06
N THR A 138 -6.82 -0.55 -16.53
CA THR A 138 -7.16 -0.40 -17.94
C THR A 138 -7.63 1.01 -18.30
N ARG A 139 -7.76 1.89 -17.29
CA ARG A 139 -8.31 3.25 -17.43
C ARG A 139 -9.65 3.27 -18.15
N ARG A 140 -10.54 2.38 -17.72
CA ARG A 140 -11.89 2.24 -18.30
C ARG A 140 -12.95 2.58 -17.27
N ILE A 141 -14.00 3.26 -17.76
CA ILE A 141 -15.17 3.65 -17.00
C ILE A 141 -16.38 3.07 -17.70
N SER A 142 -17.27 2.44 -16.96
CA SER A 142 -18.60 2.09 -17.45
C SER A 142 -19.66 2.66 -16.53
N VAL A 143 -20.64 3.34 -17.10
CA VAL A 143 -21.80 3.86 -16.39
C VAL A 143 -23.07 3.23 -16.96
N LYS A 144 -23.99 2.83 -16.09
CA LYS A 144 -25.31 2.36 -16.47
C LYS A 144 -26.26 3.54 -16.50
N VAL A 145 -26.93 3.77 -17.61
CA VAL A 145 -27.83 4.91 -17.80
C VAL A 145 -29.21 4.41 -18.16
N ASN A 146 -30.23 4.95 -17.49
CA ASN A 146 -31.60 4.66 -17.82
C ASN A 146 -31.97 5.26 -19.19
N VAL A 147 -32.33 4.40 -20.12
CA VAL A 147 -32.73 4.79 -21.48
C VAL A 147 -34.25 4.66 -21.58
N ASN A 148 -34.92 5.78 -21.88
CA ASN A 148 -36.35 5.75 -22.12
C ASN A 148 -36.65 5.09 -23.46
N LYS A 149 -37.12 3.86 -23.46
CA LYS A 149 -37.48 3.07 -24.67
C LYS A 149 -38.61 3.72 -25.52
N ASN A 150 -39.37 4.62 -24.93
CA ASN A 150 -40.47 5.33 -25.63
C ASN A 150 -40.00 6.66 -26.23
N SER A 151 -38.72 7.02 -26.08
CA SER A 151 -38.14 8.22 -26.69
C SER A 151 -37.52 7.88 -28.03
N ALA A 152 -37.77 8.71 -29.04
CA ALA A 152 -37.11 8.61 -30.33
C ALA A 152 -35.60 8.94 -30.27
N ILE A 153 -35.15 9.55 -29.17
CA ILE A 153 -33.76 9.94 -28.93
C ILE A 153 -33.23 9.15 -27.75
N ASP A 154 -32.13 8.43 -27.96
CA ASP A 154 -31.41 7.75 -26.89
C ASP A 154 -30.79 8.79 -25.95
N SER A 155 -31.06 8.68 -24.67
CA SER A 155 -30.56 9.62 -23.64
C SER A 155 -29.04 9.69 -23.60
N ARG A 156 -28.34 8.67 -24.10
CA ARG A 156 -26.88 8.65 -24.23
C ARG A 156 -26.33 9.63 -25.27
N SER A 157 -27.12 9.97 -26.30
CA SER A 157 -26.73 10.96 -27.31
C SER A 157 -26.68 12.40 -26.79
N SER A 158 -27.22 12.63 -25.58
CA SER A 158 -27.19 13.93 -24.90
C SER A 158 -27.05 13.72 -23.39
N LEU A 159 -25.99 13.03 -22.99
CA LEU A 159 -25.75 12.68 -21.60
C LEU A 159 -25.14 13.85 -20.84
N GLU A 160 -25.82 14.31 -19.81
CA GLU A 160 -25.32 15.32 -18.88
C GLU A 160 -24.40 14.65 -17.84
N ILE A 161 -23.09 14.90 -17.94
CA ILE A 161 -22.11 14.47 -16.94
C ILE A 161 -22.08 15.56 -15.88
N THR A 162 -22.46 15.20 -14.65
CA THR A 162 -22.63 16.16 -13.56
C THR A 162 -21.36 16.41 -12.78
N GLU A 163 -20.54 15.39 -12.63
CA GLU A 163 -19.23 15.48 -11.97
C GLU A 163 -18.37 14.27 -12.30
N ALA A 164 -17.06 14.46 -12.30
CA ALA A 164 -16.10 13.37 -12.45
C ALA A 164 -14.76 13.73 -11.81
N LYS A 165 -14.13 12.72 -11.18
CA LYS A 165 -12.77 12.77 -10.67
C LYS A 165 -12.09 11.45 -11.03
N LEU A 166 -11.04 11.49 -11.81
CA LEU A 166 -10.37 10.30 -12.34
C LEU A 166 -8.89 10.21 -11.93
N GLY A 167 -8.25 11.33 -11.63
CA GLY A 167 -6.87 11.42 -11.17
C GLY A 167 -6.74 11.69 -9.67
N ILE A 168 -5.53 12.05 -9.23
CA ILE A 168 -5.24 12.45 -7.86
C ILE A 168 -5.89 13.81 -7.52
N LYS A 169 -5.80 14.22 -6.27
CA LYS A 169 -6.27 15.55 -5.87
C LYS A 169 -5.57 16.66 -6.67
N GLY A 170 -6.35 17.56 -7.26
CA GLY A 170 -5.85 18.62 -8.13
C GLY A 170 -5.72 18.25 -9.59
N SER A 171 -6.03 17.03 -10.00
CA SER A 171 -6.17 16.66 -11.40
C SER A 171 -7.44 17.25 -12.01
N GLU A 172 -7.39 17.59 -13.29
CA GLU A 172 -8.48 18.17 -14.04
C GLU A 172 -8.79 17.37 -15.30
N ILE A 173 -10.06 17.19 -15.63
CA ILE A 173 -10.47 16.67 -16.94
C ILE A 173 -10.47 17.86 -17.91
N VAL A 174 -9.54 17.87 -18.85
CA VAL A 174 -9.31 19.04 -19.73
C VAL A 174 -9.97 18.91 -21.09
N SER A 175 -10.22 17.70 -21.56
CA SER A 175 -10.89 17.46 -22.83
C SER A 175 -11.52 16.08 -22.92
N THR A 176 -12.36 15.91 -23.93
CA THR A 176 -12.89 14.61 -24.32
C THR A 176 -12.81 14.45 -25.83
N THR A 177 -12.58 13.21 -26.28
CA THR A 177 -12.51 12.83 -27.67
C THR A 177 -13.61 11.81 -27.98
N ASP A 178 -14.39 12.05 -29.03
CA ASP A 178 -15.42 11.11 -29.49
C ASP A 178 -14.86 9.96 -30.32
N SER A 179 -15.73 9.04 -30.74
CA SER A 179 -15.34 7.88 -31.58
C SER A 179 -14.84 8.24 -32.99
N GLN A 180 -15.08 9.46 -33.46
CA GLN A 180 -14.60 9.99 -34.75
C GLN A 180 -13.27 10.75 -34.60
N GLY A 181 -12.79 10.95 -33.38
CA GLY A 181 -11.56 11.70 -33.13
C GLY A 181 -11.76 13.20 -32.92
N ASN A 182 -13.01 13.70 -32.85
CA ASN A 182 -13.26 15.11 -32.56
C ASN A 182 -13.01 15.41 -31.10
N VAL A 183 -12.20 16.43 -30.83
CA VAL A 183 -11.83 16.85 -29.49
C VAL A 183 -12.73 17.99 -29.03
N THR A 184 -13.29 17.86 -27.84
CA THR A 184 -14.07 18.90 -27.17
C THR A 184 -13.36 19.26 -25.84
N ALA A 185 -13.04 20.54 -25.66
CA ALA A 185 -12.47 21.02 -24.40
C ALA A 185 -13.52 20.98 -23.28
N ILE A 186 -13.09 20.62 -22.09
CA ILE A 186 -13.91 20.63 -20.86
C ILE A 186 -13.32 21.68 -19.93
N SER A 187 -14.14 22.66 -19.56
CA SER A 187 -13.77 23.71 -18.61
C SER A 187 -14.39 23.52 -17.22
N GLY A 188 -15.18 22.46 -17.06
CA GLY A 188 -15.86 22.13 -15.81
C GLY A 188 -17.12 21.29 -16.04
N PHE A 189 -17.75 20.90 -14.96
CA PHE A 189 -19.01 20.17 -14.94
C PHE A 189 -20.13 21.06 -14.38
N PRO A 190 -21.40 20.86 -14.80
CA PRO A 190 -21.87 19.81 -15.70
C PRO A 190 -21.53 20.08 -17.18
N VAL A 191 -21.40 19.02 -17.96
CA VAL A 191 -21.21 19.07 -19.41
C VAL A 191 -22.12 18.06 -20.11
N VAL A 192 -22.71 18.46 -21.26
CA VAL A 192 -23.56 17.58 -22.07
C VAL A 192 -22.77 17.07 -23.26
N LEU A 193 -22.73 15.76 -23.41
CA LEU A 193 -21.93 15.08 -24.42
C LEU A 193 -22.73 13.95 -25.09
N ASP A 194 -22.43 13.69 -26.37
CA ASP A 194 -22.88 12.45 -27.02
C ASP A 194 -21.99 11.30 -26.50
N CYS A 195 -22.54 10.41 -25.71
CA CYS A 195 -21.91 9.22 -25.14
C CYS A 195 -22.55 7.92 -25.66
N PHE A 196 -23.19 7.97 -26.83
CA PHE A 196 -23.75 6.77 -27.44
C PHE A 196 -22.67 5.76 -27.79
N TYR A 197 -21.49 6.24 -28.21
CA TYR A 197 -20.27 5.46 -28.40
C TYR A 197 -19.25 5.73 -27.30
N GLU A 198 -18.19 4.93 -27.26
CA GLU A 198 -17.06 5.15 -26.33
C GLU A 198 -16.46 6.54 -26.53
N ARG A 199 -16.18 7.23 -25.42
CA ARG A 199 -15.47 8.51 -25.40
C ARG A 199 -14.20 8.40 -24.57
N THR A 200 -13.18 9.13 -24.96
CA THR A 200 -11.94 9.26 -24.22
C THR A 200 -11.92 10.59 -23.47
N PHE A 201 -11.68 10.56 -22.16
CA PHE A 201 -11.49 11.74 -21.32
C PHE A 201 -10.01 11.90 -21.00
N THR A 202 -9.43 13.05 -21.34
CA THR A 202 -8.04 13.38 -21.03
C THR A 202 -7.98 14.09 -19.68
N VAL A 203 -7.25 13.49 -18.74
CA VAL A 203 -7.02 14.00 -17.39
C VAL A 203 -5.62 14.59 -17.35
N ARG A 204 -5.49 15.83 -16.91
CA ARG A 204 -4.21 16.48 -16.62
C ARG A 204 -3.95 16.39 -15.12
N GLU A 205 -2.81 15.81 -14.76
CA GLU A 205 -2.34 15.72 -13.39
C GLU A 205 -1.67 17.04 -12.95
N PRO A 206 -1.52 17.27 -11.62
CA PRO A 206 -0.90 18.52 -11.12
C PRO A 206 0.53 18.77 -11.60
N ASP A 207 1.26 17.74 -11.97
CA ASP A 207 2.61 17.83 -12.54
C ASP A 207 2.63 18.14 -14.05
N GLY A 208 1.44 18.31 -14.65
CA GLY A 208 1.26 18.58 -16.07
C GLY A 208 1.21 17.34 -16.98
N THR A 209 1.45 16.15 -16.44
CA THR A 209 1.27 14.91 -17.22
C THR A 209 -0.20 14.67 -17.56
N THR A 210 -0.47 13.95 -18.64
CA THR A 210 -1.83 13.63 -19.07
C THR A 210 -2.05 12.13 -19.13
N THR A 211 -3.28 11.71 -18.77
CA THR A 211 -3.73 10.33 -18.88
C THR A 211 -5.09 10.26 -19.53
N ASP A 212 -5.31 9.25 -20.36
CA ASP A 212 -6.55 9.03 -21.09
C ASP A 212 -7.39 7.92 -20.43
N TRP A 213 -8.67 8.23 -20.25
CA TRP A 213 -9.66 7.33 -19.68
C TRP A 213 -10.80 7.09 -20.67
N LYS A 214 -11.08 5.85 -20.98
CA LYS A 214 -12.16 5.45 -21.90
C LYS A 214 -13.45 5.20 -21.14
N MET A 215 -14.52 5.90 -21.54
CA MET A 215 -15.84 5.79 -20.94
C MET A 215 -16.86 5.24 -21.92
N ILE A 216 -17.69 4.31 -21.44
CA ILE A 216 -18.85 3.79 -22.16
C ILE A 216 -20.11 3.92 -21.31
N ALA A 217 -21.19 4.46 -21.92
CA ALA A 217 -22.51 4.50 -21.30
C ALA A 217 -23.32 3.28 -21.75
N LEU A 218 -23.64 2.41 -20.82
CA LEU A 218 -24.42 1.19 -21.03
C LEU A 218 -25.89 1.46 -20.76
N PRO A 219 -26.80 1.10 -21.69
CA PRO A 219 -28.22 1.25 -21.44
C PRO A 219 -28.67 0.26 -20.35
N THR A 220 -29.53 0.71 -19.46
CA THR A 220 -30.28 -0.15 -18.55
C THR A 220 -31.71 -0.23 -18.99
N GLU A 221 -32.27 -1.42 -18.87
CA GLU A 221 -33.71 -1.66 -19.14
C GLU A 221 -34.60 -1.20 -17.98
#